data_cbadc993b25ca520c6d33910fb57d292
#
_entry.id   cbadc993b25ca520c6d33910fb57d292
#
_cell.length_a   1.000
_cell.length_b   1.000
_cell.length_c   1.000
_cell.angle_alpha   90.00
_cell.angle_beta   90.00
_cell.angle_gamma   90.00
#
_symmetry.space_group_name_H-M   'P 1'
#
loop_
_entity.id
_entity.type
_entity.pdbx_description
1 polymer ?
#
loop_
_entity_poly.entity_id
_entity_poly.type
_entity_poly.pdbx_seq_one_letter_code
_entity_poly.pdbx_strand_id
1 'polypeptide(L)'
;MQLEIIMLLAALMAGFLMQDAQPAYPATPQQFEGRRSGFVQGTLNVAIGERATLRRNANGTYDLIKVDRIDIGDVLPPAEGSRGPLNEAAPGTIRLGLHARRDVGSVLKVENSQGEGLKYSGFIVRYVGGQARGPAETSVCTVPAGMVSYERWNEPVIQIVVGGLQTSADAVPTCPPHVEQSSGTSSSPPSVRPS
;
A
#
# COMPACT_ATOMS: atom_id res chain seq x y z
N MET A 1 29.54 32.54 39.92
CA MET A 1 29.17 32.87 38.54
C MET A 1 29.54 31.78 37.50
N GLN A 2 30.41 30.83 37.79
CA GLN A 2 30.76 29.75 36.82
C GLN A 2 29.90 28.48 36.90
N LEU A 3 29.16 28.26 37.99
CA LEU A 3 28.36 27.06 38.15
C LEU A 3 27.01 27.12 37.42
N GLU A 4 26.44 28.31 37.26
CA GLU A 4 25.12 28.47 36.58
C GLU A 4 25.23 28.33 35.06
N ILE A 5 26.39 28.59 34.46
CA ILE A 5 26.58 28.45 32.99
C ILE A 5 26.65 26.98 32.58
N ILE A 6 27.17 26.13 33.46
CA ILE A 6 27.28 24.67 33.16
C ILE A 6 25.89 23.98 33.19
N MET A 7 25.02 24.42 34.09
CA MET A 7 23.63 23.86 34.15
C MET A 7 22.77 24.23 32.93
N LEU A 8 22.99 25.45 32.36
CA LEU A 8 22.24 25.89 31.19
C LEU A 8 22.65 25.16 29.90
N LEU A 9 23.94 24.78 29.76
CA LEU A 9 24.41 24.01 28.63
C LEU A 9 23.96 22.54 28.64
N ALA A 10 23.78 21.94 29.84
CA ALA A 10 23.29 20.59 29.96
C ALA A 10 21.81 20.46 29.58
N ALA A 11 21.00 21.51 29.83
CA ALA A 11 19.58 21.53 29.45
C ALA A 11 19.36 21.67 27.94
N LEU A 12 20.28 22.35 27.22
CA LEU A 12 20.19 22.51 25.76
C LEU A 12 20.55 21.24 24.98
N MET A 13 21.37 20.35 25.56
CA MET A 13 21.78 19.11 24.89
C MET A 13 20.74 17.98 25.02
N ALA A 14 19.81 18.05 25.95
CA ALA A 14 18.76 17.04 26.15
C ALA A 14 17.57 17.19 25.16
N GLY A 15 17.45 18.34 24.49
CA GLY A 15 16.36 18.64 23.54
C GLY A 15 16.58 18.10 22.11
N PHE A 16 17.77 17.61 21.77
CA PHE A 16 18.10 17.22 20.40
C PHE A 16 17.97 15.72 20.09
N LEU A 17 17.50 14.88 21.01
CA LEU A 17 17.48 13.42 20.82
C LEU A 17 16.10 12.81 20.60
N MET A 18 15.05 13.62 20.47
CA MET A 18 13.78 13.11 19.96
C MET A 18 13.61 13.49 18.48
N GLN A 19 14.51 13.01 17.64
CA GLN A 19 14.16 12.83 16.24
C GLN A 19 13.18 11.67 16.21
N ASP A 20 11.91 11.98 15.94
CA ASP A 20 10.92 11.00 15.56
C ASP A 20 11.57 10.11 14.49
N ALA A 21 11.76 8.83 14.83
CA ALA A 21 12.30 7.85 13.90
C ALA A 21 11.28 7.70 12.77
N GLN A 22 11.42 8.51 11.74
CA GLN A 22 10.60 8.39 10.53
C GLN A 22 10.69 6.93 10.07
N PRO A 23 9.55 6.31 9.71
CA PRO A 23 9.55 4.94 9.21
C PRO A 23 10.56 4.83 8.07
N ALA A 24 11.50 3.92 8.21
CA ALA A 24 12.52 3.68 7.19
C ALA A 24 11.83 3.10 5.95
N TYR A 25 11.58 3.94 4.96
CA TYR A 25 11.20 3.45 3.64
C TYR A 25 12.34 2.63 3.07
N PRO A 26 12.09 1.46 2.50
CA PRO A 26 13.12 0.70 1.84
C PRO A 26 13.76 1.56 0.77
N ALA A 27 15.08 1.68 0.83
CA ALA A 27 15.85 2.57 -0.06
C ALA A 27 15.76 2.13 -1.52
N THR A 28 15.49 0.86 -1.78
CA THR A 28 15.31 0.30 -3.12
C THR A 28 14.45 -0.98 -3.09
N PRO A 29 13.74 -1.30 -4.19
CA PRO A 29 13.03 -2.58 -4.33
C PRO A 29 13.93 -3.81 -4.16
N GLN A 30 15.25 -3.67 -4.34
CA GLN A 30 16.26 -4.75 -4.22
C GLN A 30 16.36 -5.33 -2.80
N GLN A 31 15.97 -4.62 -1.76
CA GLN A 31 15.96 -5.14 -0.39
C GLN A 31 14.91 -6.25 -0.17
N PHE A 32 14.05 -6.51 -1.16
CA PHE A 32 12.97 -7.50 -1.09
C PHE A 32 13.10 -8.57 -2.18
N GLU A 33 14.32 -8.92 -2.58
CA GLU A 33 14.63 -9.85 -3.68
C GLU A 33 14.05 -11.27 -3.55
N GLY A 34 13.30 -11.59 -2.55
CA GLY A 34 12.55 -12.85 -2.45
C GLY A 34 11.05 -12.73 -2.74
N ARG A 35 10.53 -11.50 -2.88
CA ARG A 35 9.10 -11.26 -3.09
C ARG A 35 8.85 -10.89 -4.54
N ARG A 36 8.13 -11.75 -5.25
CA ARG A 36 7.74 -11.51 -6.63
C ARG A 36 6.23 -11.50 -6.76
N SER A 37 5.75 -10.70 -7.70
CA SER A 37 4.35 -10.74 -8.07
C SER A 37 4.00 -12.10 -8.70
N GLY A 38 2.84 -12.62 -8.33
CA GLY A 38 2.38 -13.92 -8.83
C GLY A 38 1.17 -14.45 -8.08
N PHE A 39 0.56 -15.49 -8.61
CA PHE A 39 -0.48 -16.22 -7.90
C PHE A 39 0.11 -17.22 -6.90
N VAL A 40 -0.38 -17.16 -5.67
CA VAL A 40 -0.08 -18.13 -4.61
C VAL A 40 -1.40 -18.56 -3.99
N GLN A 41 -1.73 -19.85 -4.09
CA GLN A 41 -2.97 -20.42 -3.54
C GLN A 41 -4.26 -19.65 -3.95
N GLY A 42 -4.33 -19.22 -5.22
CA GLY A 42 -5.49 -18.52 -5.77
C GLY A 42 -5.59 -17.03 -5.44
N THR A 43 -4.65 -16.48 -4.70
CA THR A 43 -4.51 -15.03 -4.45
C THR A 43 -3.37 -14.43 -5.25
N LEU A 44 -3.56 -13.23 -5.78
CA LEU A 44 -2.52 -12.49 -6.47
C LEU A 44 -1.68 -11.71 -5.45
N ASN A 45 -0.38 -11.93 -5.47
CA ASN A 45 0.58 -11.08 -4.78
C ASN A 45 1.15 -10.06 -5.76
N VAL A 46 1.18 -8.79 -5.41
CA VAL A 46 1.86 -7.72 -6.14
C VAL A 46 2.95 -7.16 -5.25
N ALA A 47 4.21 -7.32 -5.66
CA ALA A 47 5.36 -6.85 -4.91
C ALA A 47 5.69 -5.39 -5.26
N ILE A 48 6.31 -4.68 -4.31
CA ILE A 48 6.79 -3.32 -4.52
C ILE A 48 7.78 -3.24 -5.71
N GLY A 49 7.62 -2.23 -6.55
CA GLY A 49 8.41 -2.03 -7.77
C GLY A 49 8.02 -2.97 -8.92
N GLU A 50 6.88 -3.65 -8.81
CA GLU A 50 6.37 -4.53 -9.86
C GLU A 50 4.93 -4.19 -10.25
N ARG A 51 4.59 -4.57 -11.49
CA ARG A 51 3.25 -4.47 -12.06
C ARG A 51 2.84 -5.82 -12.62
N ALA A 52 1.76 -6.39 -12.07
CA ALA A 52 1.12 -7.58 -12.58
C ALA A 52 0.07 -7.22 -13.63
N THR A 53 0.07 -7.89 -14.77
CA THR A 53 -0.97 -7.81 -15.80
C THR A 53 -1.76 -9.10 -15.83
N LEU A 54 -3.08 -8.98 -15.71
CA LEU A 54 -4.01 -10.08 -15.64
C LEU A 54 -4.95 -10.08 -16.86
N ARG A 55 -5.40 -11.26 -17.25
CA ARG A 55 -6.49 -11.43 -18.20
C ARG A 55 -7.54 -12.37 -17.61
N ARG A 56 -8.80 -11.98 -17.75
CA ARG A 56 -9.93 -12.87 -17.41
C ARG A 56 -10.09 -13.92 -18.49
N ASN A 57 -10.18 -15.16 -18.10
CA ASN A 57 -10.46 -16.28 -18.99
C ASN A 57 -11.96 -16.59 -19.10
N ALA A 58 -12.33 -17.53 -19.96
CA ALA A 58 -13.73 -17.84 -20.24
C ALA A 58 -14.51 -18.42 -19.05
N ASN A 59 -13.82 -19.01 -18.07
CA ASN A 59 -14.46 -19.54 -16.85
C ASN A 59 -14.62 -18.48 -15.73
N GLY A 60 -14.20 -17.22 -16.00
CA GLY A 60 -14.33 -16.09 -15.07
C GLY A 60 -13.17 -15.95 -14.09
N THR A 61 -12.18 -16.84 -14.10
CA THR A 61 -10.94 -16.68 -13.33
C THR A 61 -9.94 -15.76 -14.04
N TYR A 62 -8.86 -15.39 -13.35
CA TYR A 62 -7.84 -14.52 -13.89
C TYR A 62 -6.51 -15.25 -14.03
N ASP A 63 -5.87 -15.08 -15.17
CA ASP A 63 -4.52 -15.56 -15.45
C ASP A 63 -3.53 -14.40 -15.37
N LEU A 64 -2.38 -14.62 -14.74
CA LEU A 64 -1.26 -13.70 -14.77
C LEU A 64 -0.53 -13.87 -16.09
N ILE A 65 -0.57 -12.85 -16.95
CA ILE A 65 0.05 -12.92 -18.28
C ILE A 65 1.42 -12.23 -18.32
N LYS A 66 1.70 -11.31 -17.39
CA LYS A 66 2.96 -10.58 -17.34
C LYS A 66 3.23 -9.97 -15.97
N VAL A 67 4.52 -9.88 -15.62
CA VAL A 67 5.03 -9.06 -14.52
C VAL A 67 6.13 -8.17 -15.07
N ASP A 68 5.99 -6.87 -14.88
CA ASP A 68 6.99 -5.85 -15.27
C ASP A 68 7.57 -5.19 -14.02
N ARG A 69 8.83 -4.75 -14.09
CA ARG A 69 9.37 -3.78 -13.15
C ARG A 69 8.88 -2.40 -13.52
N ILE A 70 8.60 -1.59 -12.50
CA ILE A 70 8.08 -0.22 -12.66
C ILE A 70 8.80 0.73 -11.70
N ASP A 71 8.79 2.03 -12.05
CA ASP A 71 9.22 3.11 -11.20
C ASP A 71 8.03 3.80 -10.52
N ILE A 72 8.32 4.64 -9.53
CA ILE A 72 7.27 5.36 -8.80
C ILE A 72 6.41 6.24 -9.74
N GLY A 73 6.99 6.80 -10.79
CA GLY A 73 6.28 7.60 -11.78
C GLY A 73 5.17 6.83 -12.51
N ASP A 74 5.32 5.52 -12.67
CA ASP A 74 4.33 4.67 -13.35
C ASP A 74 3.03 4.49 -12.56
N VAL A 75 3.07 4.72 -11.24
CA VAL A 75 1.92 4.54 -10.34
C VAL A 75 1.40 5.83 -9.73
N LEU A 76 2.06 6.96 -9.92
CA LEU A 76 1.57 8.23 -9.40
C LEU A 76 0.32 8.69 -10.16
N PRO A 77 -0.67 9.27 -9.46
CA PRO A 77 -1.73 9.99 -10.14
C PRO A 77 -1.15 11.17 -10.94
N PRO A 78 -1.78 11.53 -12.05
CA PRO A 78 -1.35 12.66 -12.84
C PRO A 78 -1.39 13.96 -12.02
N ALA A 79 -0.52 14.91 -12.35
CA ALA A 79 -0.49 16.20 -11.68
C ALA A 79 -1.84 16.91 -11.78
N GLU A 80 -2.17 17.71 -10.76
CA GLU A 80 -3.40 18.50 -10.73
C GLU A 80 -3.49 19.39 -11.98
N GLY A 81 -4.66 19.39 -12.63
CA GLY A 81 -4.89 20.12 -13.88
C GLY A 81 -4.40 19.43 -15.15
N SER A 82 -3.72 18.29 -15.06
CA SER A 82 -3.41 17.46 -16.22
C SER A 82 -4.66 16.69 -16.68
N ARG A 83 -4.63 16.20 -17.93
CA ARG A 83 -5.65 15.24 -18.40
C ARG A 83 -5.67 14.06 -17.44
N GLY A 84 -6.87 13.58 -17.09
CA GLY A 84 -7.09 12.50 -16.14
C GLY A 84 -6.22 11.26 -16.40
N PRO A 85 -6.17 10.32 -15.46
CA PRO A 85 -5.31 9.16 -15.55
C PRO A 85 -5.60 8.38 -16.82
N LEU A 86 -4.57 8.18 -17.63
CA LEU A 86 -4.67 7.34 -18.82
C LEU A 86 -4.67 5.87 -18.38
N ASN A 87 -5.72 5.16 -18.76
CA ASN A 87 -5.71 3.71 -18.69
C ASN A 87 -4.89 3.19 -19.88
N GLU A 88 -3.69 2.72 -19.58
CA GLU A 88 -2.77 2.19 -20.58
C GLU A 88 -2.79 0.65 -20.66
N ALA A 89 -3.67 0.01 -19.89
CA ALA A 89 -3.84 -1.44 -19.95
C ALA A 89 -4.40 -1.83 -21.34
N ALA A 90 -3.88 -2.92 -21.88
CA ALA A 90 -4.40 -3.46 -23.14
C ALA A 90 -5.88 -3.86 -22.97
N PRO A 91 -6.71 -3.75 -24.03
CA PRO A 91 -8.11 -4.14 -23.95
C PRO A 91 -8.31 -5.53 -23.37
N GLY A 92 -9.28 -5.67 -22.47
CA GLY A 92 -9.60 -6.93 -21.80
C GLY A 92 -8.63 -7.36 -20.70
N THR A 93 -7.71 -6.46 -20.28
CA THR A 93 -6.76 -6.75 -19.20
C THR A 93 -6.96 -5.85 -17.99
N ILE A 94 -6.39 -6.27 -16.86
CA ILE A 94 -6.24 -5.49 -15.65
C ILE A 94 -4.74 -5.37 -15.35
N ARG A 95 -4.27 -4.21 -14.91
CA ARG A 95 -2.92 -4.04 -14.41
C ARG A 95 -2.96 -3.53 -12.96
N LEU A 96 -2.13 -4.11 -12.10
CA LEU A 96 -1.94 -3.70 -10.71
C LEU A 96 -0.46 -3.41 -10.51
N GLY A 97 -0.11 -2.15 -10.25
CA GLY A 97 1.27 -1.72 -10.01
C GLY A 97 1.42 -1.15 -8.60
N LEU A 98 2.38 -1.67 -7.82
CA LEU A 98 2.68 -1.21 -6.47
C LEU A 98 4.06 -0.58 -6.40
N HIS A 99 4.16 0.63 -5.88
CA HIS A 99 5.43 1.27 -5.56
C HIS A 99 5.34 2.10 -4.27
N ALA A 100 6.49 2.42 -3.68
CA ALA A 100 6.56 3.27 -2.51
C ALA A 100 7.77 4.22 -2.57
N ARG A 101 7.59 5.45 -2.09
CA ARG A 101 8.64 6.44 -1.94
C ARG A 101 8.40 7.25 -0.67
N ARG A 102 9.45 7.64 0.03
CA ARG A 102 9.37 8.28 1.35
C ARG A 102 8.47 9.51 1.39
N ASP A 103 8.55 10.35 0.38
CA ASP A 103 7.81 11.62 0.29
C ASP A 103 6.36 11.45 -0.22
N VAL A 104 6.02 10.29 -0.77
CA VAL A 104 4.70 10.01 -1.36
C VAL A 104 3.90 9.01 -0.54
N GLY A 105 4.57 8.10 0.15
CA GLY A 105 3.97 6.89 0.71
C GLY A 105 3.98 5.73 -0.27
N SER A 106 3.11 4.77 -0.06
CA SER A 106 2.89 3.64 -0.97
C SER A 106 1.66 3.90 -1.83
N VAL A 107 1.76 3.56 -3.10
CA VAL A 107 0.68 3.74 -4.09
C VAL A 107 0.48 2.44 -4.84
N LEU A 108 -0.76 1.97 -4.88
CA LEU A 108 -1.23 0.95 -5.80
C LEU A 108 -2.05 1.63 -6.91
N LYS A 109 -1.61 1.50 -8.15
CA LYS A 109 -2.39 1.88 -9.33
C LYS A 109 -3.07 0.64 -9.88
N VAL A 110 -4.39 0.70 -10.05
CA VAL A 110 -5.19 -0.36 -10.68
C VAL A 110 -5.82 0.19 -11.95
N GLU A 111 -5.50 -0.42 -13.07
CA GLU A 111 -6.01 -0.06 -14.40
C GLU A 111 -6.93 -1.19 -14.86
N ASN A 112 -8.20 -0.89 -15.02
CA ASN A 112 -9.20 -1.85 -15.49
C ASN A 112 -9.59 -1.52 -16.94
N SER A 113 -9.07 -2.29 -17.91
CA SER A 113 -9.40 -2.15 -19.33
C SER A 113 -10.39 -3.23 -19.81
N GLN A 114 -11.14 -3.82 -18.87
CA GLN A 114 -12.23 -4.75 -19.19
C GLN A 114 -13.53 -3.99 -19.47
N GLY A 115 -14.52 -4.68 -20.06
CA GLY A 115 -15.87 -4.13 -20.29
C GLY A 115 -16.77 -4.09 -19.05
N GLU A 116 -16.30 -4.66 -17.92
CA GLU A 116 -17.00 -4.70 -16.64
C GLU A 116 -16.13 -4.10 -15.54
N GLY A 117 -16.75 -3.61 -14.48
CA GLY A 117 -16.03 -3.15 -13.29
C GLY A 117 -15.29 -4.29 -12.61
N LEU A 118 -14.31 -3.95 -11.80
CA LEU A 118 -13.48 -4.84 -10.99
C LEU A 118 -13.77 -4.62 -9.51
N LYS A 119 -14.08 -5.71 -8.79
CA LYS A 119 -14.13 -5.76 -7.32
C LYS A 119 -13.11 -6.76 -6.81
N TYR A 120 -12.44 -6.43 -5.71
CA TYR A 120 -11.45 -7.29 -5.08
C TYR A 120 -11.32 -6.99 -3.59
N SER A 121 -10.64 -7.86 -2.85
CA SER A 121 -10.22 -7.64 -1.47
C SER A 121 -8.72 -7.40 -1.43
N GLY A 122 -8.26 -6.50 -0.57
CA GLY A 122 -6.85 -6.16 -0.41
C GLY A 122 -6.33 -6.46 0.99
N PHE A 123 -5.12 -7.05 1.05
CA PHE A 123 -4.37 -7.20 2.30
C PHE A 123 -2.96 -6.70 2.06
N ILE A 124 -2.47 -5.82 2.94
CA ILE A 124 -1.14 -5.22 2.80
C ILE A 124 -0.12 -5.86 3.73
N VAL A 125 1.09 -6.00 3.24
CA VAL A 125 2.27 -6.33 4.03
C VAL A 125 3.11 -5.06 4.14
N ARG A 126 3.29 -4.57 5.36
CA ARG A 126 4.00 -3.34 5.69
C ARG A 126 5.44 -3.62 6.06
N TYR A 127 6.30 -2.62 5.91
CA TYR A 127 7.68 -2.67 6.40
C TYR A 127 7.84 -1.72 7.57
N VAL A 128 7.97 -2.27 8.79
CA VAL A 128 8.01 -1.50 10.02
C VAL A 128 9.18 -1.97 10.86
N GLY A 129 10.05 -1.03 11.27
CA GLY A 129 11.20 -1.35 12.12
C GLY A 129 12.17 -2.38 11.52
N GLY A 130 12.39 -2.35 10.20
CA GLY A 130 13.26 -3.31 9.53
C GLY A 130 12.65 -4.68 9.25
N GLN A 131 11.36 -4.88 9.54
CA GLN A 131 10.69 -6.17 9.39
C GLN A 131 9.39 -6.08 8.58
N ALA A 132 9.06 -7.15 7.87
CA ALA A 132 7.76 -7.30 7.22
C ALA A 132 6.69 -7.63 8.27
N ARG A 133 5.57 -6.92 8.25
CA ARG A 133 4.40 -7.10 9.12
C ARG A 133 3.14 -7.26 8.29
N GLY A 134 2.31 -8.20 8.65
CA GLY A 134 1.04 -8.51 7.97
C GLY A 134 1.03 -9.96 7.47
N PRO A 135 0.07 -10.31 6.56
CA PRO A 135 -0.87 -9.42 5.90
C PRO A 135 -1.94 -8.85 6.84
N ALA A 136 -2.35 -7.60 6.60
CA ALA A 136 -3.45 -6.95 7.28
C ALA A 136 -4.45 -6.45 6.24
N GLU A 137 -5.75 -6.63 6.52
CA GLU A 137 -6.81 -6.16 5.64
C GLU A 137 -6.74 -4.64 5.43
N THR A 138 -7.03 -4.20 4.23
CA THR A 138 -7.11 -2.79 3.86
C THR A 138 -8.35 -2.54 3.01
N SER A 139 -8.93 -1.35 3.14
CA SER A 139 -10.01 -0.92 2.27
C SER A 139 -9.46 -0.66 0.87
N VAL A 140 -10.13 -1.20 -0.13
CA VAL A 140 -9.85 -0.96 -1.55
C VAL A 140 -11.15 -0.64 -2.27
N CYS A 141 -11.08 0.25 -3.26
CA CYS A 141 -12.26 0.67 -4.01
C CYS A 141 -12.54 -0.26 -5.21
N THR A 142 -13.79 -0.35 -5.63
CA THR A 142 -14.12 -0.94 -6.93
C THR A 142 -13.56 -0.06 -8.05
N VAL A 143 -13.14 -0.68 -9.15
CA VAL A 143 -12.59 0.04 -10.31
C VAL A 143 -13.52 -0.17 -11.50
N PRO A 144 -14.32 0.84 -11.90
CA PRO A 144 -15.22 0.72 -13.03
C PRO A 144 -14.52 0.35 -14.34
N ALA A 145 -15.31 -0.13 -15.31
CA ALA A 145 -14.83 -0.47 -16.63
C ALA A 145 -14.11 0.72 -17.30
N GLY A 146 -12.95 0.47 -17.88
CA GLY A 146 -12.16 1.48 -18.58
C GLY A 146 -11.45 2.50 -17.67
N MET A 147 -11.58 2.41 -16.34
CA MET A 147 -11.08 3.39 -15.41
C MET A 147 -9.76 2.97 -14.73
N VAL A 148 -9.17 3.94 -14.04
CA VAL A 148 -7.99 3.80 -13.19
C VAL A 148 -8.33 4.21 -11.77
N SER A 149 -7.87 3.44 -10.79
CA SER A 149 -7.95 3.74 -9.36
C SER A 149 -6.55 3.86 -8.76
N TYR A 150 -6.44 4.66 -7.71
CA TYR A 150 -5.22 4.82 -6.91
C TYR A 150 -5.55 4.62 -5.45
N GLU A 151 -4.95 3.58 -4.85
CA GLU A 151 -4.98 3.37 -3.41
C GLU A 151 -3.67 3.89 -2.80
N ARG A 152 -3.76 4.59 -1.67
CA ARG A 152 -2.60 5.22 -1.06
C ARG A 152 -2.49 4.92 0.43
N TRP A 153 -1.28 4.61 0.87
CA TRP A 153 -0.94 4.41 2.28
C TRP A 153 0.24 5.30 2.66
N ASN A 154 0.16 5.96 3.82
CA ASN A 154 1.23 6.82 4.32
C ASN A 154 2.43 6.02 4.87
N GLU A 155 2.31 4.72 4.94
CA GLU A 155 3.32 3.78 5.43
C GLU A 155 3.93 2.96 4.28
N PRO A 156 5.15 2.40 4.49
CA PRO A 156 5.77 1.58 3.46
C PRO A 156 5.09 0.22 3.32
N VAL A 157 4.31 0.05 2.27
CA VAL A 157 3.73 -1.23 1.85
C VAL A 157 4.68 -1.89 0.86
N ILE A 158 5.13 -3.10 1.18
CA ILE A 158 6.09 -3.86 0.36
C ILE A 158 5.42 -4.93 -0.51
N GLN A 159 4.18 -5.25 -0.21
CA GLN A 159 3.39 -6.22 -0.96
C GLN A 159 1.91 -5.98 -0.70
N ILE A 160 1.09 -6.13 -1.72
CA ILE A 160 -0.35 -6.29 -1.58
C ILE A 160 -0.75 -7.70 -2.01
N VAL A 161 -1.60 -8.33 -1.21
CA VAL A 161 -2.26 -9.60 -1.53
C VAL A 161 -3.67 -9.29 -1.96
N VAL A 162 -4.02 -9.63 -3.18
CA VAL A 162 -5.32 -9.36 -3.81
C VAL A 162 -6.08 -10.67 -3.91
N GLY A 163 -7.23 -10.71 -3.26
CA GLY A 163 -8.14 -11.85 -3.28
C GLY A 163 -9.49 -11.50 -3.87
N GLY A 164 -10.28 -12.52 -4.18
CA GLY A 164 -11.68 -12.35 -4.57
C GLY A 164 -11.90 -11.47 -5.80
N LEU A 165 -11.00 -11.53 -6.78
CA LEU A 165 -11.16 -10.83 -8.06
C LEU A 165 -12.47 -11.22 -8.72
N GLN A 166 -13.38 -10.26 -8.87
CA GLN A 166 -14.72 -10.46 -9.44
C GLN A 166 -15.10 -9.28 -10.33
N THR A 167 -15.99 -9.51 -11.27
CA THR A 167 -16.61 -8.42 -12.01
C THR A 167 -17.64 -7.70 -11.14
N SER A 168 -17.81 -6.39 -11.41
CA SER A 168 -18.80 -5.54 -10.77
C SER A 168 -19.60 -4.79 -11.83
N ALA A 169 -20.87 -4.57 -11.56
CA ALA A 169 -21.73 -3.71 -12.38
C ALA A 169 -21.59 -2.21 -12.01
N ASP A 170 -20.77 -1.87 -11.03
CA ASP A 170 -20.60 -0.50 -10.54
C ASP A 170 -20.04 0.40 -11.66
N ALA A 171 -20.78 1.43 -11.98
CA ALA A 171 -20.37 2.44 -12.98
C ALA A 171 -19.49 3.56 -12.37
N VAL A 172 -19.41 3.63 -11.04
CA VAL A 172 -18.61 4.60 -10.28
C VAL A 172 -17.76 3.86 -9.24
N PRO A 173 -16.59 4.40 -8.87
CA PRO A 173 -15.80 3.82 -7.80
C PRO A 173 -16.59 3.77 -6.49
N THR A 174 -16.69 2.60 -5.89
CA THR A 174 -17.32 2.42 -4.58
C THR A 174 -16.26 1.96 -3.61
N CYS A 175 -15.99 2.78 -2.59
CA CYS A 175 -15.02 2.49 -1.55
C CYS A 175 -15.76 2.06 -0.27
N PRO A 176 -15.36 0.97 0.38
CA PRO A 176 -15.86 0.66 1.71
C PRO A 176 -15.43 1.77 2.69
N PRO A 177 -16.22 2.04 3.75
CA PRO A 177 -15.81 2.99 4.77
C PRO A 177 -14.46 2.57 5.35
N HIS A 178 -13.55 3.54 5.57
CA HIS A 178 -12.30 3.29 6.27
C HIS A 178 -12.62 2.71 7.66
N VAL A 179 -12.24 1.48 7.88
CA VAL A 179 -12.22 0.92 9.23
C VAL A 179 -10.96 1.52 9.87
N GLU A 180 -11.12 2.60 10.65
CA GLU A 180 -10.06 3.05 11.56
C GLU A 180 -9.74 1.87 12.47
N GLN A 181 -8.57 1.27 12.29
CA GLN A 181 -8.03 0.33 13.26
C GLN A 181 -7.78 1.14 14.53
N SER A 182 -8.77 1.13 15.43
CA SER A 182 -8.60 1.63 16.79
C SER A 182 -7.39 0.91 17.37
N SER A 183 -6.30 1.66 17.52
CA SER A 183 -5.13 1.26 18.30
C SER A 183 -5.65 0.90 19.69
N GLY A 184 -5.77 -0.41 19.94
CA GLY A 184 -6.26 -0.95 21.19
C GLY A 184 -5.46 -0.37 22.34
N THR A 185 -6.10 0.52 23.08
CA THR A 185 -5.63 1.02 24.36
C THR A 185 -5.52 -0.20 25.27
N SER A 186 -4.30 -0.62 25.54
CA SER A 186 -3.96 -1.64 26.52
C SER A 186 -4.58 -1.24 27.85
N SER A 187 -5.69 -1.89 28.23
CA SER A 187 -6.26 -1.79 29.56
C SER A 187 -5.27 -2.39 30.54
N SER A 188 -4.65 -1.55 31.36
CA SER A 188 -3.82 -1.95 32.50
C SER A 188 -4.63 -2.88 33.41
N PRO A 189 -4.04 -3.98 33.90
CA PRO A 189 -4.72 -4.85 34.85
C PRO A 189 -4.98 -4.12 36.17
N PRO A 190 -6.10 -4.41 36.86
CA PRO A 190 -6.42 -3.79 38.13
C PRO A 190 -5.37 -4.14 39.19
N SER A 191 -4.85 -3.12 39.90
CA SER A 191 -3.94 -3.28 41.00
C SER A 191 -4.66 -3.98 42.17
N VAL A 192 -4.22 -5.18 42.52
CA VAL A 192 -4.66 -5.87 43.73
C VAL A 192 -3.99 -5.21 44.94
N ARG A 193 -4.79 -4.57 45.83
CA ARG A 193 -4.31 -4.13 47.15
C ARG A 193 -4.17 -5.36 48.07
N PRO A 194 -3.06 -5.52 48.77
CA PRO A 194 -2.99 -6.49 49.86
C PRO A 194 -3.71 -5.95 51.09
N SER A 195 -4.42 -6.83 51.74
CA SER A 195 -5.08 -6.65 53.06
C SER A 195 -4.08 -6.70 54.19
#